data_703e14a83c890ea050a7529c8f9317f4
#
_entry.id   703e14a83c890ea050a7529c8f9317f4
#
_cell.length_a   1.000
_cell.length_b   1.000
_cell.length_c   1.000
_cell.angle_alpha   90.00
_cell.angle_beta   90.00
_cell.angle_gamma   90.00
#
_symmetry.space_group_name_H-M   'P 1'
#
loop_
_entity.id
_entity.type
_entity.pdbx_description
1 polymer ?
#
loop_
_entity_poly.entity_id
_entity_poly.type
_entity_poly.pdbx_seq_one_letter_code
_entity_poly.pdbx_strand_id
1 'polypeptide(L)'
;MEESPEIPDTELVARTQAGDPDAFDELVIRYRQRLYGLIYHMTSNHEDTNDLLQDVFAKAYRSIKSFQGKSSFHTWVHAIGVNMTLNFVKKRNRRYTMSLDDVDSGVLNDEEFLEMTSGRNPRQEANLSELQQRLNEAMQKLSHQHRAVVTMFDIQGMPHAEIAKILRTSEGTVRSRLFYAHRQLQNYLGEFISP
;
A
#
# COMPACT_ATOMS: atom_id res chain seq x y z
N MET A 1 -21.67 14.81 -22.85
CA MET A 1 -21.57 13.38 -22.50
C MET A 1 -22.02 13.29 -21.06
N GLU A 2 -23.23 12.80 -20.79
CA GLU A 2 -23.69 12.54 -19.43
C GLU A 2 -22.82 11.42 -18.87
N GLU A 3 -22.06 11.71 -17.80
CA GLU A 3 -21.39 10.67 -17.02
C GLU A 3 -22.50 9.78 -16.45
N SER A 4 -22.55 8.53 -16.89
CA SER A 4 -23.42 7.53 -16.26
C SER A 4 -23.11 7.52 -14.75
N PRO A 5 -24.11 7.57 -13.87
CA PRO A 5 -23.89 7.60 -12.43
C PRO A 5 -23.05 6.37 -12.02
N GLU A 6 -21.96 6.65 -11.31
CA GLU A 6 -21.04 5.61 -10.84
C GLU A 6 -21.79 4.63 -9.93
N ILE A 7 -21.79 3.34 -10.28
CA ILE A 7 -22.50 2.30 -9.50
C ILE A 7 -21.87 2.23 -8.09
N PRO A 8 -22.68 2.31 -7.00
CA PRO A 8 -22.12 2.23 -5.65
C PRO A 8 -21.46 0.89 -5.34
N ASP A 9 -20.39 0.90 -4.55
CA ASP A 9 -19.70 -0.34 -4.11
C ASP A 9 -20.65 -1.35 -3.47
N THR A 10 -21.64 -0.89 -2.72
CA THR A 10 -22.63 -1.77 -2.07
C THR A 10 -23.45 -2.57 -3.08
N GLU A 11 -23.76 -1.99 -4.22
CA GLU A 11 -24.47 -2.67 -5.30
C GLU A 11 -23.54 -3.65 -6.04
N LEU A 12 -22.30 -3.22 -6.36
CA LEU A 12 -21.31 -4.10 -6.97
C LEU A 12 -21.00 -5.32 -6.11
N VAL A 13 -20.88 -5.12 -4.81
CA VAL A 13 -20.68 -6.21 -3.84
C VAL A 13 -21.89 -7.16 -3.85
N ALA A 14 -23.12 -6.64 -3.80
CA ALA A 14 -24.33 -7.47 -3.80
C ALA A 14 -24.45 -8.29 -5.10
N ARG A 15 -24.17 -7.70 -6.26
CA ARG A 15 -24.14 -8.38 -7.55
C ARG A 15 -23.06 -9.46 -7.59
N THR A 16 -21.84 -9.16 -7.09
CA THR A 16 -20.75 -10.15 -7.01
C THR A 16 -21.14 -11.32 -6.10
N GLN A 17 -21.77 -11.05 -4.95
CA GLN A 17 -22.27 -12.10 -4.04
C GLN A 17 -23.35 -12.98 -4.68
N ALA A 18 -24.14 -12.41 -5.60
CA ALA A 18 -25.15 -13.12 -6.38
C ALA A 18 -24.53 -13.93 -7.56
N GLY A 19 -23.23 -13.79 -7.80
CA GLY A 19 -22.48 -14.57 -8.80
C GLY A 19 -22.20 -13.83 -10.12
N ASP A 20 -22.33 -12.50 -10.13
CA ASP A 20 -21.96 -11.64 -11.26
C ASP A 20 -20.45 -11.33 -11.23
N PRO A 21 -19.64 -11.90 -12.14
CA PRO A 21 -18.18 -11.65 -12.14
C PRO A 21 -17.84 -10.24 -12.64
N ASP A 22 -18.64 -9.66 -13.55
CA ASP A 22 -18.36 -8.34 -14.13
C ASP A 22 -18.46 -7.25 -13.04
N ALA A 23 -19.34 -7.43 -12.06
CA ALA A 23 -19.42 -6.53 -10.91
C ALA A 23 -18.16 -6.58 -10.04
N PHE A 24 -17.48 -7.73 -9.94
CA PHE A 24 -16.21 -7.81 -9.24
C PHE A 24 -15.07 -7.18 -10.03
N ASP A 25 -15.04 -7.33 -11.34
CA ASP A 25 -14.04 -6.71 -12.20
C ASP A 25 -14.09 -5.18 -12.09
N GLU A 26 -15.29 -4.59 -11.97
CA GLU A 26 -15.44 -3.17 -11.72
C GLU A 26 -14.84 -2.76 -10.36
N LEU A 27 -15.04 -3.55 -9.30
CA LEU A 27 -14.37 -3.34 -8.00
C LEU A 27 -12.85 -3.44 -8.12
N VAL A 28 -12.33 -4.39 -8.91
CA VAL A 28 -10.89 -4.53 -9.16
C VAL A 28 -10.34 -3.28 -9.85
N ILE A 29 -10.98 -2.81 -10.93
CA ILE A 29 -10.58 -1.61 -11.66
C ILE A 29 -10.50 -0.41 -10.71
N ARG A 30 -11.53 -0.22 -9.87
CA ARG A 30 -11.67 0.90 -8.91
C ARG A 30 -10.59 0.92 -7.84
N TYR A 31 -10.20 -0.25 -7.32
CA TYR A 31 -9.30 -0.35 -6.16
C TYR A 31 -7.87 -0.75 -6.49
N ARG A 32 -7.60 -1.22 -7.73
CA ARG A 32 -6.30 -1.73 -8.14
C ARG A 32 -5.16 -0.74 -7.89
N GLN A 33 -5.31 0.49 -8.35
CA GLN A 33 -4.23 1.49 -8.27
C GLN A 33 -3.89 1.86 -6.82
N ARG A 34 -4.92 2.04 -5.96
CA ARG A 34 -4.73 2.36 -4.54
C ARG A 34 -4.07 1.20 -3.78
N LEU A 35 -4.52 -0.03 -4.02
CA LEU A 35 -3.93 -1.22 -3.42
C LEU A 35 -2.50 -1.46 -3.91
N TYR A 36 -2.24 -1.26 -5.21
CA TYR A 36 -0.90 -1.33 -5.76
C TYR A 36 0.05 -0.38 -5.04
N GLY A 37 -0.30 0.91 -4.93
CA GLY A 37 0.51 1.91 -4.22
C GLY A 37 0.76 1.53 -2.76
N LEU A 38 -0.27 1.04 -2.04
CA LEU A 38 -0.14 0.56 -0.67
C LEU A 38 0.89 -0.56 -0.56
N ILE A 39 0.75 -1.59 -1.39
CA ILE A 39 1.62 -2.77 -1.38
C ILE A 39 3.04 -2.39 -1.78
N TYR A 40 3.20 -1.58 -2.82
CA TYR A 40 4.48 -1.12 -3.32
C TYR A 40 5.28 -0.35 -2.26
N HIS A 41 4.67 0.61 -1.59
CA HIS A 41 5.34 1.34 -0.50
C HIS A 41 5.77 0.44 0.66
N MET A 42 5.14 -0.71 0.82
CA MET A 42 5.50 -1.68 1.87
C MET A 42 6.57 -2.69 1.42
N THR A 43 6.58 -3.08 0.14
CA THR A 43 7.49 -4.11 -0.41
C THR A 43 8.73 -3.51 -1.06
N SER A 44 8.59 -2.32 -1.69
CA SER A 44 9.55 -1.65 -2.57
C SER A 44 10.08 -2.57 -3.68
N ASN A 45 9.20 -3.40 -4.22
CA ASN A 45 9.51 -4.30 -5.33
C ASN A 45 8.25 -4.50 -6.19
N HIS A 46 8.36 -4.25 -7.49
CA HIS A 46 7.23 -4.30 -8.42
C HIS A 46 6.71 -5.73 -8.66
N GLU A 47 7.60 -6.71 -8.75
CA GLU A 47 7.23 -8.12 -8.93
C GLU A 47 6.44 -8.63 -7.72
N ASP A 48 7.01 -8.47 -6.50
CA ASP A 48 6.32 -8.80 -5.26
C ASP A 48 4.98 -8.09 -5.14
N THR A 49 4.91 -6.83 -5.59
CA THR A 49 3.68 -6.02 -5.54
C THR A 49 2.61 -6.58 -6.46
N ASN A 50 2.96 -6.92 -7.69
CA ASN A 50 2.01 -7.50 -8.66
C ASN A 50 1.48 -8.85 -8.19
N ASP A 51 2.36 -9.72 -7.67
CA ASP A 51 1.97 -11.03 -7.15
C ASP A 51 1.03 -10.89 -5.94
N LEU A 52 1.40 -10.04 -4.99
CA LEU A 52 0.55 -9.77 -3.82
C LEU A 52 -0.78 -9.15 -4.19
N LEU A 53 -0.81 -8.21 -5.15
CA LEU A 53 -2.05 -7.59 -5.60
C LEU A 53 -3.00 -8.61 -6.22
N GLN A 54 -2.49 -9.50 -7.06
CA GLN A 54 -3.26 -10.60 -7.62
C GLN A 54 -3.82 -11.52 -6.54
N ASP A 55 -2.99 -11.91 -5.58
CA ASP A 55 -3.38 -12.74 -4.44
C ASP A 55 -4.43 -12.07 -3.55
N VAL A 56 -4.33 -10.74 -3.33
CA VAL A 56 -5.30 -9.95 -2.58
C VAL A 56 -6.67 -10.00 -3.24
N PHE A 57 -6.76 -9.73 -4.55
CA PHE A 57 -8.04 -9.79 -5.25
C PHE A 57 -8.60 -11.19 -5.36
N ALA A 58 -7.75 -12.20 -5.60
CA ALA A 58 -8.16 -13.59 -5.58
C ALA A 58 -8.72 -14.01 -4.20
N LYS A 59 -8.11 -13.54 -3.11
CA LYS A 59 -8.62 -13.77 -1.76
C LYS A 59 -9.91 -12.99 -1.50
N ALA A 60 -9.99 -11.74 -1.94
CA ALA A 60 -11.19 -10.93 -1.83
C ALA A 60 -12.37 -11.62 -2.54
N TYR A 61 -12.21 -12.04 -3.79
CA TYR A 61 -13.23 -12.75 -4.55
C TYR A 61 -13.72 -14.02 -3.85
N ARG A 62 -12.80 -14.87 -3.39
CA ARG A 62 -13.14 -16.10 -2.67
C ARG A 62 -13.89 -15.86 -1.37
N SER A 63 -13.65 -14.73 -0.69
CA SER A 63 -14.24 -14.41 0.59
C SER A 63 -15.38 -13.39 0.55
N ILE A 64 -15.76 -12.88 -0.64
CA ILE A 64 -16.77 -11.83 -0.77
C ILE A 64 -18.16 -12.28 -0.29
N LYS A 65 -18.50 -13.55 -0.43
CA LYS A 65 -19.76 -14.12 0.09
C LYS A 65 -19.87 -14.01 1.62
N SER A 66 -18.74 -13.93 2.32
CA SER A 66 -18.70 -13.76 3.79
C SER A 66 -18.63 -12.29 4.22
N PHE A 67 -18.52 -11.36 3.29
CA PHE A 67 -18.49 -9.93 3.59
C PHE A 67 -19.88 -9.44 4.00
N GLN A 68 -20.01 -8.99 5.24
CA GLN A 68 -21.29 -8.63 5.87
C GLN A 68 -21.63 -7.12 5.82
N GLY A 69 -20.84 -6.30 5.12
CA GLY A 69 -21.05 -4.86 5.06
C GLY A 69 -20.85 -4.09 6.37
N LYS A 70 -20.19 -4.68 7.39
CA LYS A 70 -19.87 -4.00 8.67
C LYS A 70 -18.85 -2.87 8.53
N SER A 71 -18.17 -2.79 7.41
CA SER A 71 -17.32 -1.71 6.97
C SER A 71 -17.54 -1.45 5.49
N SER A 72 -16.97 -0.38 4.93
CA SER A 72 -16.94 -0.20 3.48
C SER A 72 -16.14 -1.34 2.81
N PHE A 73 -16.42 -1.62 1.53
CA PHE A 73 -15.62 -2.56 0.74
C PHE A 73 -14.17 -2.09 0.68
N HIS A 74 -13.94 -0.78 0.53
CA HIS A 74 -12.62 -0.15 0.62
C HIS A 74 -11.84 -0.60 1.86
N THR A 75 -12.39 -0.37 3.07
CA THR A 75 -11.74 -0.76 4.33
C THR A 75 -11.46 -2.27 4.39
N TRP A 76 -12.40 -3.08 3.90
CA TRP A 76 -12.29 -4.53 3.96
C TRP A 76 -11.20 -5.07 3.02
N VAL A 77 -11.16 -4.61 1.76
CA VAL A 77 -10.14 -5.07 0.80
C VAL A 77 -8.75 -4.56 1.18
N HIS A 78 -8.64 -3.33 1.71
CA HIS A 78 -7.38 -2.81 2.25
C HIS A 78 -6.90 -3.62 3.46
N ALA A 79 -7.80 -4.07 4.33
CA ALA A 79 -7.43 -4.96 5.44
C ALA A 79 -6.85 -6.30 4.94
N ILE A 80 -7.40 -6.86 3.85
CA ILE A 80 -6.83 -8.05 3.21
C ILE A 80 -5.42 -7.73 2.68
N GLY A 81 -5.26 -6.65 1.91
CA GLY A 81 -4.00 -6.22 1.32
C GLY A 81 -2.91 -5.99 2.37
N VAL A 82 -3.17 -5.15 3.37
CA VAL A 82 -2.22 -4.85 4.45
C VAL A 82 -1.79 -6.11 5.19
N ASN A 83 -2.74 -6.97 5.59
CA ASN A 83 -2.41 -8.18 6.35
C ASN A 83 -1.57 -9.16 5.52
N MET A 84 -1.88 -9.34 4.23
CA MET A 84 -1.10 -10.19 3.34
C MET A 84 0.31 -9.64 3.14
N THR A 85 0.44 -8.34 2.89
CA THR A 85 1.73 -7.68 2.70
C THR A 85 2.57 -7.72 3.98
N LEU A 86 2.00 -7.44 5.15
CA LEU A 86 2.71 -7.54 6.43
C LEU A 86 3.23 -8.97 6.70
N ASN A 87 2.44 -9.99 6.37
CA ASN A 87 2.86 -11.38 6.51
C ASN A 87 4.00 -11.73 5.52
N PHE A 88 3.90 -11.26 4.28
CA PHE A 88 4.91 -11.46 3.25
C PHE A 88 6.25 -10.85 3.67
N VAL A 89 6.27 -9.56 4.03
CA VAL A 89 7.53 -8.87 4.40
C VAL A 89 8.14 -9.44 5.67
N LYS A 90 7.33 -9.88 6.65
CA LYS A 90 7.83 -10.60 7.84
C LYS A 90 8.48 -11.92 7.48
N LYS A 91 7.87 -12.70 6.57
CA LYS A 91 8.40 -13.98 6.11
C LYS A 91 9.71 -13.79 5.33
N ARG A 92 9.77 -12.76 4.47
CA ARG A 92 10.97 -12.40 3.73
C ARG A 92 12.12 -12.07 4.69
N ASN A 93 11.89 -11.20 5.67
CA ASN A 93 12.92 -10.83 6.65
C ASN A 93 13.42 -12.02 7.49
N ARG A 94 12.53 -12.95 7.89
CA ARG A 94 12.96 -14.18 8.59
C ARG A 94 13.88 -15.02 7.72
N ARG A 95 13.60 -15.17 6.43
CA ARG A 95 14.47 -15.91 5.51
C ARG A 95 15.84 -15.22 5.37
N TYR A 96 15.88 -13.90 5.27
CA TYR A 96 17.13 -13.15 5.24
C TYR A 96 17.95 -13.32 6.53
N THR A 97 17.33 -13.29 7.71
CA THR A 97 18.02 -13.48 8.99
C THR A 97 18.57 -14.91 9.14
N MET A 98 17.94 -15.91 8.52
CA MET A 98 18.41 -17.30 8.50
C MET A 98 19.43 -17.57 7.38
N SER A 99 19.53 -16.67 6.38
CA SER A 99 20.44 -16.77 5.23
C SER A 99 21.62 -15.81 5.31
N LEU A 100 21.88 -15.19 6.46
CA LEU A 100 23.01 -14.25 6.65
C LEU A 100 24.40 -14.92 6.65
N ASP A 101 24.48 -16.20 6.32
CA ASP A 101 25.76 -16.86 5.98
C ASP A 101 26.14 -16.77 4.49
N ASP A 102 25.28 -16.22 3.61
CA ASP A 102 25.59 -16.04 2.19
C ASP A 102 25.04 -14.70 1.61
N VAL A 103 25.97 -13.75 1.42
CA VAL A 103 26.16 -12.80 0.30
C VAL A 103 25.01 -11.87 -0.12
N ASP A 104 25.31 -10.56 0.05
CA ASP A 104 25.11 -9.44 -0.90
C ASP A 104 23.86 -9.48 -1.82
N SER A 105 22.84 -8.74 -1.45
CA SER A 105 21.76 -8.43 -2.38
C SER A 105 21.60 -6.93 -2.55
N GLY A 106 22.03 -6.47 -3.71
CA GLY A 106 21.92 -5.11 -4.19
C GLY A 106 20.46 -4.62 -4.21
N VAL A 107 20.30 -3.37 -3.82
CA VAL A 107 19.06 -2.61 -4.01
C VAL A 107 18.88 -2.40 -5.51
N LEU A 108 17.92 -3.08 -6.11
CA LEU A 108 17.52 -2.81 -7.50
C LEU A 108 16.67 -1.53 -7.51
N ASN A 109 17.17 -0.51 -8.21
CA ASN A 109 16.42 0.69 -8.55
C ASN A 109 15.46 0.36 -9.70
N ASP A 110 14.15 0.39 -9.45
CA ASP A 110 13.15 0.28 -10.51
C ASP A 110 12.77 1.68 -11.01
N GLU A 111 13.20 2.00 -12.23
CA GLU A 111 12.90 3.26 -12.95
C GLU A 111 11.44 3.31 -13.47
N GLU A 112 10.72 2.21 -13.46
CA GLU A 112 9.41 2.02 -14.14
C GLU A 112 8.24 2.81 -13.49
N PHE A 113 8.39 3.27 -12.24
CA PHE A 113 7.34 4.07 -11.58
C PHE A 113 7.28 5.52 -12.07
N LEU A 114 8.32 6.00 -12.75
CA LEU A 114 8.44 7.39 -13.24
C LEU A 114 7.63 7.67 -14.50
N GLU A 115 7.33 6.65 -15.32
CA GLU A 115 6.64 6.86 -16.61
C GLU A 115 5.15 7.23 -16.47
N MET A 116 4.52 7.02 -15.33
CA MET A 116 3.08 7.31 -15.14
C MET A 116 2.76 8.78 -14.83
N THR A 117 3.78 9.65 -14.70
CA THR A 117 3.61 11.08 -14.35
C THR A 117 4.22 12.05 -15.35
N SER A 118 4.46 11.63 -16.60
CA SER A 118 5.17 12.44 -17.60
C SER A 118 4.40 13.69 -18.05
N GLY A 119 4.98 14.82 -17.80
CA GLY A 119 4.52 16.16 -18.24
C GLY A 119 5.35 17.32 -17.71
N ARG A 120 6.54 17.10 -17.14
CA ARG A 120 7.36 18.14 -16.51
C ARG A 120 8.79 18.21 -17.06
N ASN A 121 9.40 19.40 -16.89
CA ASN A 121 10.74 19.81 -17.34
C ASN A 121 11.86 18.88 -16.81
N PRO A 122 12.85 18.42 -17.62
CA PRO A 122 13.85 17.41 -17.26
C PRO A 122 14.69 17.67 -15.98
N ARG A 123 14.94 18.94 -15.64
CA ARG A 123 15.64 19.31 -14.40
C ARG A 123 14.77 19.16 -13.14
N GLN A 124 13.46 19.39 -13.26
CA GLN A 124 12.51 19.19 -12.17
C GLN A 124 12.23 17.68 -11.98
N GLU A 125 12.24 16.91 -13.06
CA GLU A 125 12.08 15.45 -13.02
C GLU A 125 13.26 14.78 -12.31
N ALA A 126 14.49 15.18 -12.60
CA ALA A 126 15.69 14.63 -11.94
C ALA A 126 15.68 14.91 -10.41
N ASN A 127 15.32 16.13 -10.00
CA ASN A 127 15.21 16.47 -8.57
C ASN A 127 14.04 15.76 -7.86
N LEU A 128 12.92 15.57 -8.56
CA LEU A 128 11.76 14.83 -8.02
C LEU A 128 12.07 13.33 -7.90
N SER A 129 12.78 12.77 -8.89
CA SER A 129 13.23 11.38 -8.88
C SER A 129 14.18 11.13 -7.70
N GLU A 130 15.16 12.00 -7.48
CA GLU A 130 16.07 11.91 -6.34
C GLU A 130 15.34 12.01 -5.00
N LEU A 131 14.39 12.94 -4.87
CA LEU A 131 13.60 13.08 -3.65
C LEU A 131 12.72 11.85 -3.40
N GLN A 132 12.08 11.30 -4.45
CA GLN A 132 11.28 10.08 -4.36
C GLN A 132 12.12 8.88 -3.94
N GLN A 133 13.31 8.72 -4.53
CA GLN A 133 14.24 7.65 -4.15
C GLN A 133 14.63 7.77 -2.68
N ARG A 134 15.03 8.95 -2.21
CA ARG A 134 15.39 9.19 -0.81
C ARG A 134 14.23 8.94 0.16
N LEU A 135 13.01 9.35 -0.23
CA LEU A 135 11.82 9.05 0.56
C LEU A 135 11.57 7.54 0.65
N ASN A 136 11.70 6.83 -0.46
CA ASN A 136 11.56 5.37 -0.47
C ASN A 136 12.62 4.70 0.42
N GLU A 137 13.87 5.12 0.36
CA GLU A 137 14.94 4.62 1.23
C GLU A 137 14.65 4.88 2.71
N ALA A 138 14.18 6.10 3.05
CA ALA A 138 13.80 6.43 4.41
C ALA A 138 12.60 5.59 4.89
N MET A 139 11.61 5.38 4.03
CA MET A 139 10.47 4.50 4.30
C MET A 139 10.91 3.04 4.57
N GLN A 140 11.92 2.54 3.84
CA GLN A 140 12.44 1.17 4.06
C GLN A 140 13.13 1.01 5.43
N LYS A 141 13.66 2.08 6.02
CA LYS A 141 14.26 2.06 7.38
C LYS A 141 13.20 2.01 8.49
N LEU A 142 11.94 2.32 8.20
CA LEU A 142 10.85 2.19 9.16
C LEU A 142 10.51 0.71 9.44
N SER A 143 10.04 0.42 10.66
CA SER A 143 9.41 -0.88 10.90
C SER A 143 8.19 -1.07 9.98
N HIS A 144 7.86 -2.31 9.63
CA HIS A 144 6.73 -2.60 8.75
C HIS A 144 5.40 -2.02 9.25
N GLN A 145 5.21 -1.92 10.58
CA GLN A 145 4.01 -1.34 11.17
C GLN A 145 4.01 0.19 11.08
N HIS A 146 5.15 0.84 11.26
CA HIS A 146 5.29 2.29 11.08
C HIS A 146 5.09 2.65 9.61
N ARG A 147 5.70 1.92 8.71
CA ARG A 147 5.55 2.11 7.27
C ARG A 147 4.09 1.97 6.82
N ALA A 148 3.39 0.93 7.29
CA ALA A 148 1.98 0.73 6.96
C ALA A 148 1.09 1.91 7.40
N VAL A 149 1.28 2.46 8.61
CA VAL A 149 0.47 3.61 9.07
C VAL A 149 0.79 4.88 8.29
N VAL A 150 2.07 5.14 7.98
CA VAL A 150 2.49 6.29 7.15
C VAL A 150 1.90 6.17 5.74
N THR A 151 2.00 5.01 5.11
CA THR A 151 1.45 4.80 3.77
C THR A 151 -0.06 5.04 3.74
N MET A 152 -0.80 4.51 4.71
CA MET A 152 -2.26 4.69 4.75
C MET A 152 -2.66 6.13 5.10
N PHE A 153 -1.95 6.78 6.02
CA PHE A 153 -2.32 8.13 6.48
C PHE A 153 -1.79 9.23 5.55
N ASP A 154 -0.47 9.29 5.34
CA ASP A 154 0.18 10.39 4.64
C ASP A 154 0.06 10.26 3.11
N ILE A 155 0.11 9.04 2.58
CA ILE A 155 0.07 8.82 1.12
C ILE A 155 -1.36 8.60 0.62
N GLN A 156 -2.18 7.84 1.35
CA GLN A 156 -3.55 7.53 0.91
C GLN A 156 -4.64 8.38 1.55
N GLY A 157 -4.28 9.23 2.53
CA GLY A 157 -5.22 10.15 3.17
C GLY A 157 -6.29 9.46 4.04
N MET A 158 -6.04 8.24 4.51
CA MET A 158 -7.01 7.49 5.33
C MET A 158 -7.12 8.08 6.74
N PRO A 159 -8.34 8.24 7.30
CA PRO A 159 -8.52 8.69 8.68
C PRO A 159 -8.06 7.63 9.69
N HIS A 160 -7.61 8.08 10.86
CA HIS A 160 -7.11 7.19 11.93
C HIS A 160 -8.10 6.06 12.30
N ALA A 161 -9.40 6.37 12.33
CA ALA A 161 -10.44 5.38 12.65
C ALA A 161 -10.52 4.24 11.63
N GLU A 162 -10.26 4.54 10.36
CA GLU A 162 -10.24 3.54 9.29
C GLU A 162 -8.97 2.68 9.36
N ILE A 163 -7.81 3.33 9.54
CA ILE A 163 -6.52 2.64 9.73
C ILE A 163 -6.58 1.71 10.95
N ALA A 164 -7.20 2.16 12.05
CA ALA A 164 -7.40 1.35 13.25
C ALA A 164 -8.20 0.08 12.97
N LYS A 165 -9.28 0.17 12.16
CA LYS A 165 -10.07 -0.99 11.72
C LYS A 165 -9.26 -1.94 10.84
N ILE A 166 -8.50 -1.41 9.86
CA ILE A 166 -7.64 -2.18 8.95
C ILE A 166 -6.59 -2.97 9.75
N LEU A 167 -5.91 -2.30 10.68
CA LEU A 167 -4.83 -2.89 11.48
C LEU A 167 -5.32 -3.65 12.72
N ARG A 168 -6.63 -3.67 13.00
CA ARG A 168 -7.26 -4.25 14.20
C ARG A 168 -6.61 -3.76 15.49
N THR A 169 -6.48 -2.45 15.62
CA THR A 169 -5.87 -1.76 16.75
C THR A 169 -6.70 -0.56 17.18
N SER A 170 -6.26 0.18 18.21
CA SER A 170 -6.91 1.43 18.63
C SER A 170 -6.42 2.63 17.81
N GLU A 171 -7.24 3.68 17.69
CA GLU A 171 -6.81 4.95 17.10
C GLU A 171 -5.64 5.58 17.86
N GLY A 172 -5.57 5.41 19.18
CA GLY A 172 -4.44 5.84 20.00
C GLY A 172 -3.13 5.17 19.57
N THR A 173 -3.20 3.86 19.25
CA THR A 173 -2.04 3.12 18.74
C THR A 173 -1.65 3.61 17.33
N VAL A 174 -2.62 3.94 16.47
CA VAL A 174 -2.33 4.52 15.15
C VAL A 174 -1.61 5.86 15.31
N ARG A 175 -2.13 6.76 16.16
CA ARG A 175 -1.50 8.07 16.41
C ARG A 175 -0.08 7.95 16.96
N SER A 176 0.14 7.07 17.92
CA SER A 176 1.49 6.87 18.48
C SER A 176 2.46 6.29 17.45
N ARG A 177 2.01 5.33 16.61
CA ARG A 177 2.85 4.80 15.52
C ARG A 177 3.20 5.88 14.51
N LEU A 178 2.25 6.73 14.10
CA LEU A 178 2.49 7.86 13.19
C LEU A 178 3.50 8.84 13.80
N PHE A 179 3.31 9.21 15.07
CA PHE A 179 4.23 10.12 15.76
C PHE A 179 5.68 9.59 15.74
N TYR A 180 5.88 8.33 16.10
CA TYR A 180 7.23 7.74 16.07
C TYR A 180 7.76 7.54 14.67
N ALA A 181 6.92 7.18 13.71
CA ALA A 181 7.30 7.04 12.31
C ALA A 181 7.75 8.38 11.72
N HIS A 182 6.98 9.47 11.92
CA HIS A 182 7.35 10.80 11.45
C HIS A 182 8.66 11.28 12.08
N ARG A 183 8.86 11.03 13.37
CA ARG A 183 10.13 11.37 14.04
C ARG A 183 11.32 10.60 13.44
N GLN A 184 11.14 9.33 13.12
CA GLN A 184 12.18 8.54 12.45
C GLN A 184 12.45 9.05 11.04
N LEU A 185 11.41 9.37 10.24
CA LEU A 185 11.55 9.94 8.92
C LEU A 185 12.25 11.31 8.96
N GLN A 186 11.89 12.17 9.90
CA GLN A 186 12.58 13.46 10.10
C GLN A 186 14.07 13.27 10.38
N ASN A 187 14.45 12.30 11.20
CA ASN A 187 15.85 12.00 11.46
C ASN A 187 16.58 11.50 10.20
N TYR A 188 15.95 10.60 9.43
CA TYR A 188 16.56 10.07 8.19
C TYR A 188 16.64 11.10 7.06
N LEU A 189 15.65 11.98 6.94
CA LEU A 189 15.60 13.01 5.89
C LEU A 189 16.30 14.30 6.32
N GLY A 190 16.39 14.59 7.62
CA GLY A 190 17.02 15.81 8.16
C GLY A 190 18.51 15.91 7.86
N GLU A 191 19.20 14.77 7.71
CA GLU A 191 20.60 14.71 7.26
C GLU A 191 20.79 15.28 5.82
N PHE A 192 19.69 15.38 5.05
CA PHE A 192 19.70 15.86 3.66
C PHE A 192 19.09 17.25 3.48
N ILE A 193 18.39 17.80 4.52
CA ILE A 193 17.74 19.11 4.47
C ILE A 193 18.63 20.18 5.12
N SER A 194 19.63 19.78 5.89
CA SER A 194 20.63 20.71 6.42
C SER A 194 21.62 21.11 5.33
N PRO A 195 21.78 22.40 5.04
CA PRO A 195 22.69 22.93 4.02
C PRO A 195 24.16 22.63 4.35
#